data_e11f0e2c6f51d335918a5fc2c4a1adf6
#
_entry.id   e11f0e2c6f51d335918a5fc2c4a1adf6
#
_cell.length_a   1.000
_cell.length_b   1.000
_cell.length_c   1.000
_cell.angle_alpha   90.00
_cell.angle_beta   90.00
_cell.angle_gamma   90.00
#
_symmetry.space_group_name_H-M   'P 1'
#
loop_
_entity.id
_entity.type
_entity.pdbx_description
1 polymer ?
#
loop_
_entity_poly.entity_id
_entity_poly.type
_entity_poly.pdbx_seq_one_letter_code
_entity_poly.pdbx_strand_id
1 'polypeptide(L)'
;DAAYRQSINLPIDCRDGACGACKCSCESGAFRLGDYIEDAMSEAEAAAGHVLTCQMYPEGDCVLRVPASSDVCKTRQAVYKARIAEVRVLSESTISLTLEGDALAGLAFLPGQYANLQVPGTTRHRAYSFSSMPRNKAVSFLIRNVPGGLMSSYLRESAKPGADISLAGPLGSFYLREIRRPVLMLAGGT
;
A
#
# COMPACT_ATOMS: atom_id res chain seq x y z
N ASP A 1 -4.81 -13.32 -0.71
CA ASP A 1 -4.09 -13.34 -2.01
C ASP A 1 -5.04 -13.36 -3.22
N ALA A 2 -6.14 -14.13 -3.20
CA ALA A 2 -7.09 -14.19 -4.33
C ALA A 2 -7.75 -12.82 -4.58
N ALA A 3 -8.26 -12.16 -3.55
CA ALA A 3 -8.86 -10.84 -3.63
C ALA A 3 -7.85 -9.80 -4.19
N TYR A 4 -6.61 -9.84 -3.71
CA TYR A 4 -5.56 -8.93 -4.17
C TYR A 4 -5.25 -9.10 -5.67
N ARG A 5 -5.24 -10.34 -6.17
CA ARG A 5 -5.06 -10.61 -7.61
C ARG A 5 -6.19 -10.05 -8.47
N GLN A 6 -7.36 -9.84 -7.88
CA GLN A 6 -8.54 -9.23 -8.51
C GLN A 6 -8.63 -7.72 -8.22
N SER A 7 -7.54 -7.10 -7.77
CA SER A 7 -7.49 -5.67 -7.41
C SER A 7 -8.45 -5.30 -6.27
N ILE A 8 -8.76 -6.27 -5.39
CA ILE A 8 -9.54 -6.07 -4.17
C ILE A 8 -8.56 -6.10 -2.99
N ASN A 9 -8.31 -4.95 -2.40
CA ASN A 9 -7.40 -4.82 -1.28
C ASN A 9 -8.17 -4.94 0.04
N LEU A 10 -8.21 -6.16 0.60
CA LEU A 10 -8.82 -6.37 1.93
C LEU A 10 -7.91 -5.80 3.02
N PRO A 11 -8.49 -5.26 4.11
CA PRO A 11 -7.73 -4.88 5.29
C PRO A 11 -6.95 -6.09 5.84
N ILE A 12 -5.63 -6.04 5.80
CA ILE A 12 -4.77 -7.14 6.28
C ILE A 12 -3.40 -6.58 6.66
N ASP A 13 -2.88 -7.01 7.83
CA ASP A 13 -1.57 -6.55 8.31
C ASP A 13 -0.64 -7.73 8.63
N CYS A 14 -0.79 -8.39 9.78
CA CYS A 14 0.14 -9.43 10.24
C CYS A 14 0.16 -10.68 9.35
N ARG A 15 -0.94 -11.07 8.76
CA ARG A 15 -1.15 -12.31 7.99
C ARG A 15 -0.97 -13.60 8.78
N ASP A 16 -1.00 -13.51 10.10
CA ASP A 16 -0.65 -14.58 11.03
C ASP A 16 -1.71 -14.82 12.12
N GLY A 17 -2.92 -14.31 11.91
CA GLY A 17 -4.01 -14.50 12.86
C GLY A 17 -3.87 -13.75 14.19
N ALA A 18 -2.94 -12.79 14.29
CA ALA A 18 -2.60 -12.18 15.58
C ALA A 18 -3.16 -10.76 15.80
N CYS A 19 -3.44 -9.98 14.76
CA CYS A 19 -3.77 -8.56 14.93
C CYS A 19 -5.24 -8.20 14.79
N GLY A 20 -6.09 -9.10 14.30
CA GLY A 20 -7.51 -8.86 14.07
C GLY A 20 -7.84 -7.88 12.93
N ALA A 21 -6.83 -7.31 12.26
CA ALA A 21 -7.02 -6.27 11.25
C ALA A 21 -7.85 -6.72 10.04
N CYS A 22 -7.81 -8.00 9.73
CA CYS A 22 -8.55 -8.61 8.62
C CYS A 22 -9.85 -9.29 9.05
N LYS A 23 -10.35 -8.97 10.26
CA LYS A 23 -11.63 -9.53 10.78
C LYS A 23 -12.79 -9.02 9.93
N CYS A 24 -13.62 -9.93 9.47
CA CYS A 24 -14.85 -9.65 8.72
C CYS A 24 -15.91 -10.71 9.05
N SER A 25 -17.13 -10.54 8.56
CA SER A 25 -18.21 -11.53 8.73
C SER A 25 -18.36 -12.37 7.48
N CYS A 26 -18.45 -13.69 7.61
CA CYS A 26 -18.87 -14.58 6.54
C CYS A 26 -20.41 -14.67 6.55
N GLU A 27 -21.04 -14.15 5.50
CA GLU A 27 -22.50 -14.13 5.38
C GLU A 27 -23.04 -15.44 4.81
N SER A 28 -22.23 -16.13 3.99
CA SER A 28 -22.57 -17.44 3.45
C SER A 28 -21.34 -18.16 2.91
N GLY A 29 -21.45 -19.48 2.79
CA GLY A 29 -20.42 -20.37 2.27
C GLY A 29 -19.74 -21.20 3.34
N ALA A 30 -19.14 -22.31 2.93
CA ALA A 30 -18.38 -23.20 3.80
C ALA A 30 -16.90 -22.79 3.81
N PHE A 31 -16.31 -22.79 4.99
CA PHE A 31 -14.90 -22.47 5.18
C PHE A 31 -14.32 -23.20 6.40
N ARG A 32 -13.01 -23.29 6.44
CA ARG A 32 -12.22 -23.73 7.58
C ARG A 32 -11.36 -22.58 8.08
N LEU A 33 -11.21 -22.43 9.39
CA LEU A 33 -10.28 -21.51 10.02
C LEU A 33 -8.93 -22.19 10.28
N GLY A 34 -7.85 -21.45 10.07
CA GLY A 34 -6.52 -21.79 10.53
C GLY A 34 -6.27 -21.30 11.96
N ASP A 35 -5.01 -21.21 12.33
CA ASP A 35 -4.60 -20.81 13.67
C ASP A 35 -4.73 -19.30 13.88
N TYR A 36 -5.22 -18.88 15.03
CA TYR A 36 -5.31 -17.47 15.43
C TYR A 36 -5.33 -17.36 16.96
N ILE A 37 -4.98 -16.18 17.47
CA ILE A 37 -5.04 -15.91 18.91
C ILE A 37 -6.40 -15.29 19.31
N GLU A 38 -6.80 -15.50 20.56
CA GLU A 38 -8.08 -15.02 21.09
C GLU A 38 -8.23 -13.49 21.04
N ASP A 39 -7.13 -12.75 21.25
CA ASP A 39 -7.13 -11.29 21.14
C ASP A 39 -7.43 -10.78 19.71
N ALA A 40 -7.17 -11.57 18.69
CA ALA A 40 -7.50 -11.24 17.32
C ALA A 40 -8.96 -11.54 16.98
N MET A 41 -9.50 -12.64 17.49
CA MET A 41 -10.90 -13.06 17.32
C MET A 41 -11.28 -14.06 18.40
N SER A 42 -12.30 -13.74 19.20
CA SER A 42 -12.79 -14.63 20.24
C SER A 42 -13.58 -15.81 19.69
N GLU A 43 -13.72 -16.88 20.48
CA GLU A 43 -14.57 -18.02 20.14
C GLU A 43 -16.03 -17.61 19.88
N ALA A 44 -16.54 -16.65 20.65
CA ALA A 44 -17.88 -16.11 20.48
C ALA A 44 -18.06 -15.40 19.13
N GLU A 45 -17.05 -14.65 18.70
CA GLU A 45 -17.05 -14.00 17.37
C GLU A 45 -16.97 -15.04 16.25
N ALA A 46 -16.12 -16.06 16.40
CA ALA A 46 -16.03 -17.15 15.44
C ALA A 46 -17.36 -17.90 15.31
N ALA A 47 -18.01 -18.20 16.45
CA ALA A 47 -19.34 -18.80 16.47
C ALA A 47 -20.44 -17.91 15.86
N ALA A 48 -20.26 -16.59 15.90
CA ALA A 48 -21.13 -15.60 15.25
C ALA A 48 -20.85 -15.42 13.75
N GLY A 49 -19.93 -16.22 13.16
CA GLY A 49 -19.62 -16.17 11.75
C GLY A 49 -18.53 -15.15 11.36
N HIS A 50 -17.80 -14.62 12.35
CA HIS A 50 -16.63 -13.81 12.02
C HIS A 50 -15.46 -14.68 11.58
N VAL A 51 -14.65 -14.13 10.72
CA VAL A 51 -13.45 -14.78 10.17
C VAL A 51 -12.30 -13.81 10.10
N LEU A 52 -11.08 -14.33 10.20
CA LEU A 52 -9.88 -13.60 9.84
C LEU A 52 -9.47 -14.01 8.41
N THR A 53 -9.55 -13.08 7.44
CA THR A 53 -9.32 -13.43 6.02
C THR A 53 -7.91 -13.95 5.74
N CYS A 54 -6.94 -13.70 6.61
CA CYS A 54 -5.59 -14.26 6.51
C CYS A 54 -5.53 -15.74 6.94
N GLN A 55 -6.49 -16.20 7.74
CA GLN A 55 -6.58 -17.56 8.30
C GLN A 55 -7.85 -18.30 7.86
N MET A 56 -8.59 -17.74 6.91
CA MET A 56 -9.78 -18.37 6.34
C MET A 56 -9.42 -19.16 5.08
N TYR A 57 -9.82 -20.41 5.04
CA TYR A 57 -9.69 -21.31 3.90
C TYR A 57 -11.09 -21.63 3.37
N PRO A 58 -11.53 -20.98 2.26
CA PRO A 58 -12.82 -21.29 1.65
C PRO A 58 -12.86 -22.72 1.14
N GLU A 59 -13.98 -23.42 1.38
CA GLU A 59 -14.25 -24.76 0.87
C GLU A 59 -15.29 -24.74 -0.28
N GLY A 60 -15.66 -23.55 -0.72
CA GLY A 60 -16.58 -23.24 -1.82
C GLY A 60 -16.74 -21.74 -1.97
N ASP A 61 -17.76 -21.32 -2.67
CA ASP A 61 -18.10 -19.90 -2.82
C ASP A 61 -18.53 -19.32 -1.46
N CYS A 62 -17.90 -18.21 -1.05
CA CYS A 62 -18.17 -17.52 0.19
C CYS A 62 -18.49 -16.04 -0.06
N VAL A 63 -19.42 -15.51 0.73
CA VAL A 63 -19.73 -14.07 0.76
C VAL A 63 -19.20 -13.48 2.05
N LEU A 64 -18.31 -12.50 1.94
CA LEU A 64 -17.72 -11.82 3.09
C LEU A 64 -18.17 -10.36 3.15
N ARG A 65 -18.61 -9.92 4.33
CA ARG A 65 -18.83 -8.51 4.63
C ARG A 65 -17.59 -7.94 5.28
N VAL A 66 -16.89 -7.06 4.56
CA VAL A 66 -15.65 -6.43 5.01
C VAL A 66 -15.99 -5.09 5.67
N PRO A 67 -15.45 -4.78 6.88
CA PRO A 67 -15.71 -3.51 7.56
C PRO A 67 -14.85 -2.37 6.98
N ALA A 68 -14.94 -2.17 5.65
CA ALA A 68 -14.24 -1.13 4.92
C ALA A 68 -15.09 -0.69 3.72
N SER A 69 -14.96 0.58 3.32
CA SER A 69 -15.67 1.07 2.13
C SER A 69 -15.14 0.38 0.86
N SER A 70 -15.99 0.27 -0.15
CA SER A 70 -15.60 -0.30 -1.44
C SER A 70 -14.49 0.50 -2.13
N ASP A 71 -14.40 1.80 -1.85
CA ASP A 71 -13.37 2.69 -2.41
C ASP A 71 -11.98 2.36 -1.87
N VAL A 72 -11.90 2.02 -0.57
CA VAL A 72 -10.67 1.56 0.07
C VAL A 72 -10.25 0.18 -0.46
N CYS A 73 -11.21 -0.70 -0.74
CA CYS A 73 -10.94 -2.06 -1.19
C CYS A 73 -10.68 -2.16 -2.70
N LYS A 74 -11.15 -1.22 -3.52
CA LYS A 74 -10.99 -1.25 -4.97
C LYS A 74 -9.90 -0.31 -5.47
N THR A 75 -8.69 -0.47 -4.99
CA THR A 75 -7.55 0.26 -5.54
C THR A 75 -7.10 -0.43 -6.84
N ARG A 76 -7.39 0.18 -7.99
CA ARG A 76 -6.83 -0.29 -9.26
C ARG A 76 -5.35 0.04 -9.30
N GLN A 77 -4.53 -1.00 -9.30
CA GLN A 77 -3.13 -0.84 -9.67
C GLN A 77 -3.07 -0.40 -11.13
N ALA A 78 -2.46 0.73 -11.37
CA ALA A 78 -2.27 1.26 -12.70
C ALA A 78 -0.83 1.74 -12.87
N VAL A 79 -0.40 1.82 -14.12
CA VAL A 79 0.88 2.46 -14.45
C VAL A 79 0.58 3.88 -14.91
N TYR A 80 1.20 4.83 -14.24
CA TYR A 80 1.08 6.24 -14.52
C TYR A 80 2.38 6.75 -15.14
N LYS A 81 2.26 7.51 -16.21
CA LYS A 81 3.37 8.29 -16.76
C LYS A 81 3.36 9.67 -16.12
N ALA A 82 4.50 10.08 -15.63
CA ALA A 82 4.69 11.36 -14.96
C ALA A 82 6.02 11.98 -15.39
N ARG A 83 6.24 13.22 -14.97
CA ARG A 83 7.51 13.93 -15.15
C ARG A 83 8.09 14.29 -13.80
N ILE A 84 9.38 14.37 -13.72
CA ILE A 84 10.07 14.91 -12.56
C ILE A 84 9.78 16.41 -12.50
N ALA A 85 9.09 16.86 -11.46
CA ALA A 85 8.90 18.28 -11.20
C ALA A 85 10.11 18.85 -10.44
N GLU A 86 10.57 18.10 -9.41
CA GLU A 86 11.68 18.55 -8.58
C GLU A 86 12.45 17.34 -8.00
N VAL A 87 13.76 17.47 -7.93
CA VAL A 87 14.65 16.61 -7.13
C VAL A 87 15.43 17.51 -6.18
N ARG A 88 15.33 17.25 -4.88
CA ARG A 88 16.00 18.02 -3.85
C ARG A 88 16.73 17.11 -2.87
N VAL A 89 18.03 17.31 -2.72
CA VAL A 89 18.82 16.66 -1.68
C VAL A 89 18.54 17.37 -0.35
N LEU A 90 17.88 16.66 0.56
CA LEU A 90 17.53 17.21 1.89
C LEU A 90 18.65 17.00 2.90
N SER A 91 19.37 15.91 2.79
CA SER A 91 20.53 15.55 3.61
C SER A 91 21.42 14.57 2.85
N GLU A 92 22.54 14.16 3.46
CA GLU A 92 23.40 13.11 2.89
C GLU A 92 22.65 11.80 2.66
N SER A 93 21.69 11.49 3.52
CA SER A 93 20.94 10.23 3.50
C SER A 93 19.58 10.32 2.78
N THR A 94 19.09 11.51 2.41
CA THR A 94 17.70 11.68 1.99
C THR A 94 17.55 12.60 0.78
N ILE A 95 16.84 12.12 -0.23
CA ILE A 95 16.46 12.85 -1.44
C ILE A 95 14.93 12.97 -1.48
N SER A 96 14.42 14.15 -1.74
CA SER A 96 13.00 14.39 -2.07
C SER A 96 12.82 14.37 -3.59
N LEU A 97 11.87 13.58 -4.06
CA LEU A 97 11.45 13.51 -5.46
C LEU A 97 10.00 13.91 -5.56
N THR A 98 9.70 14.91 -6.37
CA THR A 98 8.32 15.29 -6.70
C THR A 98 8.05 14.98 -8.17
N LEU A 99 6.96 14.28 -8.42
CA LEU A 99 6.47 13.95 -9.76
C LEU A 99 5.17 14.69 -10.03
N GLU A 100 4.98 15.08 -11.29
CA GLU A 100 3.76 15.73 -11.77
C GLU A 100 3.29 15.15 -13.09
N GLY A 101 2.03 15.33 -13.41
CA GLY A 101 1.46 14.94 -14.71
C GLY A 101 -0.06 14.76 -14.65
N ASP A 102 -0.71 14.96 -15.80
CA ASP A 102 -2.17 14.82 -15.91
C ASP A 102 -2.66 13.40 -15.58
N ALA A 103 -1.86 12.39 -15.89
CA ALA A 103 -2.17 11.01 -15.55
C ALA A 103 -2.29 10.78 -14.03
N LEU A 104 -1.61 11.58 -13.21
CA LEU A 104 -1.65 11.48 -11.74
C LEU A 104 -2.95 12.00 -11.14
N ALA A 105 -3.79 12.72 -11.89
CA ALA A 105 -5.09 13.17 -11.42
C ALA A 105 -6.01 12.01 -10.99
N GLY A 106 -5.83 10.82 -11.58
CA GLY A 106 -6.56 9.61 -11.22
C GLY A 106 -5.89 8.75 -10.13
N LEU A 107 -4.74 9.17 -9.62
CA LEU A 107 -4.00 8.42 -8.61
C LEU A 107 -4.56 8.71 -7.21
N ALA A 108 -5.42 7.82 -6.74
CA ALA A 108 -5.91 7.85 -5.36
C ALA A 108 -5.09 6.84 -4.53
N PHE A 109 -4.50 7.30 -3.44
CA PHE A 109 -3.77 6.46 -2.49
C PHE A 109 -4.08 6.83 -1.05
N LEU A 110 -3.82 5.90 -0.15
CA LEU A 110 -3.99 6.09 1.29
C LEU A 110 -2.63 6.29 1.97
N PRO A 111 -2.55 7.10 3.03
CA PRO A 111 -1.33 7.29 3.80
C PRO A 111 -0.77 5.94 4.28
N GLY A 112 0.48 5.64 3.95
CA GLY A 112 1.15 4.36 4.22
C GLY A 112 1.30 3.45 3.02
N GLN A 113 0.58 3.70 1.93
CA GLN A 113 0.80 3.00 0.67
C GLN A 113 2.07 3.50 -0.05
N TYR A 114 2.51 2.73 -1.05
CA TYR A 114 3.71 2.99 -1.83
C TYR A 114 3.45 2.81 -3.33
N ALA A 115 4.40 3.23 -4.13
CA ALA A 115 4.46 2.94 -5.56
C ALA A 115 5.80 2.35 -5.97
N ASN A 116 5.81 1.58 -7.05
CA ASN A 116 7.02 1.14 -7.71
C ASN A 116 7.39 2.15 -8.79
N LEU A 117 8.49 2.87 -8.61
CA LEU A 117 9.06 3.77 -9.61
C LEU A 117 10.00 3.00 -10.52
N GLN A 118 9.81 3.12 -11.83
CA GLN A 118 10.78 2.62 -12.80
C GLN A 118 12.01 3.53 -12.78
N VAL A 119 13.18 2.94 -12.67
CA VAL A 119 14.43 3.72 -12.80
C VAL A 119 14.64 4.04 -14.28
N PRO A 120 14.63 5.31 -14.66
CA PRO A 120 14.74 5.71 -16.06
C PRO A 120 15.99 5.11 -16.74
N GLY A 121 15.82 4.71 -18.01
CA GLY A 121 16.86 4.02 -18.78
C GLY A 121 17.03 2.53 -18.43
N THR A 122 16.21 1.97 -17.55
CA THR A 122 16.27 0.56 -17.16
C THR A 122 14.89 -0.09 -17.11
N THR A 123 14.84 -1.42 -16.97
CA THR A 123 13.61 -2.17 -16.71
C THR A 123 13.37 -2.40 -15.21
N ARG A 124 14.23 -1.85 -14.34
CA ARG A 124 14.19 -2.08 -12.90
C ARG A 124 13.27 -1.08 -12.21
N HIS A 125 12.61 -1.55 -11.14
CA HIS A 125 11.73 -0.74 -10.31
C HIS A 125 12.24 -0.70 -8.86
N ARG A 126 11.89 0.38 -8.16
CA ARG A 126 12.14 0.54 -6.72
C ARG A 126 10.87 1.01 -6.04
N ALA A 127 10.57 0.41 -4.89
CA ALA A 127 9.40 0.74 -4.08
C ALA A 127 9.69 1.95 -3.18
N TYR A 128 8.78 2.94 -3.19
CA TYR A 128 8.84 4.11 -2.33
C TYR A 128 7.46 4.47 -1.80
N SER A 129 7.37 4.71 -0.50
CA SER A 129 6.13 5.19 0.13
C SER A 129 5.81 6.61 -0.32
N PHE A 130 4.53 6.88 -0.52
CA PHE A 130 4.09 8.25 -0.75
C PHE A 130 4.38 9.12 0.49
N SER A 131 5.01 10.27 0.29
CA SER A 131 5.33 11.23 1.35
C SER A 131 4.52 12.52 1.26
N SER A 132 3.65 12.64 0.29
CA SER A 132 2.69 13.73 0.16
C SER A 132 1.26 13.24 0.45
N MET A 133 0.37 14.20 0.74
CA MET A 133 -1.06 13.93 0.63
C MET A 133 -1.44 13.71 -0.84
N PRO A 134 -2.51 12.93 -1.12
CA PRO A 134 -3.07 12.87 -2.46
C PRO A 134 -3.41 14.29 -2.95
N ARG A 135 -2.74 14.75 -3.99
CA ARG A 135 -2.98 16.05 -4.63
C ARG A 135 -3.23 15.81 -6.11
N ASN A 136 -4.13 16.58 -6.69
CA ASN A 136 -4.35 16.51 -8.12
C ASN A 136 -3.05 16.79 -8.86
N LYS A 137 -2.64 15.84 -9.71
CA LYS A 137 -1.53 15.91 -10.66
C LYS A 137 -0.11 15.94 -10.07
N ALA A 138 0.07 15.79 -8.76
CA ALA A 138 1.43 15.73 -8.17
C ALA A 138 1.53 14.77 -6.99
N VAL A 139 2.67 14.09 -6.86
CA VAL A 139 3.00 13.21 -5.74
C VAL A 139 4.47 13.35 -5.37
N SER A 140 4.80 13.15 -4.08
CA SER A 140 6.18 13.23 -3.60
C SER A 140 6.60 11.96 -2.89
N PHE A 141 7.90 11.71 -2.90
CA PHE A 141 8.57 10.57 -2.28
C PHE A 141 9.79 11.05 -1.51
N LEU A 142 10.04 10.46 -0.35
CA LEU A 142 11.32 10.56 0.36
C LEU A 142 12.12 9.30 0.07
N ILE A 143 13.28 9.48 -0.53
CA ILE A 143 14.12 8.40 -1.03
C ILE A 143 15.41 8.39 -0.25
N ARG A 144 15.73 7.23 0.37
CA ARG A 144 17.02 7.03 0.99
C ARG A 144 18.12 7.09 -0.06
N ASN A 145 19.10 7.95 0.18
CA ASN A 145 20.28 8.06 -0.67
C ASN A 145 21.27 6.93 -0.36
N VAL A 146 21.19 5.86 -1.12
CA VAL A 146 22.07 4.68 -0.98
C VAL A 146 23.27 4.84 -1.89
N PRO A 147 24.52 4.84 -1.38
CA PRO A 147 25.71 4.87 -2.22
C PRO A 147 25.72 3.72 -3.23
N GLY A 148 25.93 4.02 -4.52
CA GLY A 148 25.86 3.04 -5.62
C GLY A 148 24.45 2.50 -5.89
N GLY A 149 23.42 2.99 -5.20
CA GLY A 149 22.04 2.59 -5.44
C GLY A 149 21.53 3.12 -6.78
N LEU A 150 20.91 2.26 -7.58
CA LEU A 150 20.50 2.56 -8.96
C LEU A 150 19.62 3.83 -9.08
N MET A 151 18.59 3.96 -8.22
CA MET A 151 17.74 5.15 -8.22
C MET A 151 18.44 6.35 -7.61
N SER A 152 19.23 6.16 -6.55
CA SER A 152 19.97 7.23 -5.89
C SER A 152 20.99 7.87 -6.83
N SER A 153 21.76 7.05 -7.56
CA SER A 153 22.71 7.53 -8.57
C SER A 153 21.99 8.29 -9.68
N TYR A 154 20.90 7.75 -10.22
CA TYR A 154 20.11 8.44 -11.22
C TYR A 154 19.62 9.81 -10.74
N LEU A 155 19.05 9.88 -9.53
CA LEU A 155 18.50 11.13 -8.99
C LEU A 155 19.57 12.20 -8.73
N ARG A 156 20.78 11.78 -8.39
CA ARG A 156 21.88 12.71 -8.11
C ARG A 156 22.62 13.19 -9.38
N GLU A 157 22.74 12.32 -10.36
CA GLU A 157 23.68 12.53 -11.47
C GLU A 157 22.96 12.89 -12.78
N SER A 158 21.76 12.39 -12.98
CA SER A 158 21.10 12.41 -14.29
C SER A 158 19.71 13.00 -14.30
N ALA A 159 19.00 12.98 -13.17
CA ALA A 159 17.63 13.44 -13.09
C ALA A 159 17.53 14.95 -13.30
N LYS A 160 16.60 15.36 -14.15
CA LYS A 160 16.32 16.77 -14.44
C LYS A 160 14.83 17.02 -14.40
N PRO A 161 14.37 18.22 -14.00
CA PRO A 161 12.99 18.62 -14.17
C PRO A 161 12.52 18.41 -15.61
N GLY A 162 11.32 17.89 -15.78
CA GLY A 162 10.73 17.53 -17.08
C GLY A 162 11.08 16.13 -17.59
N ALA A 163 12.02 15.40 -16.97
CA ALA A 163 12.36 14.03 -17.37
C ALA A 163 11.20 13.07 -17.09
N ASP A 164 10.94 12.17 -18.03
CA ASP A 164 9.87 11.17 -17.90
C ASP A 164 10.22 10.09 -16.88
N ILE A 165 9.23 9.70 -16.09
CA ILE A 165 9.30 8.60 -15.15
C ILE A 165 7.97 7.89 -15.08
N SER A 166 7.99 6.56 -14.89
CA SER A 166 6.78 5.76 -14.71
C SER A 166 6.65 5.29 -13.28
N LEU A 167 5.44 5.27 -12.75
CA LEU A 167 5.12 4.67 -11.47
C LEU A 167 3.96 3.70 -11.60
N ALA A 168 4.06 2.56 -10.92
CA ALA A 168 3.01 1.58 -10.78
C ALA A 168 2.47 1.60 -9.34
N GLY A 169 1.18 1.78 -9.18
CA GLY A 169 0.58 1.87 -7.85
C GLY A 169 -0.87 2.34 -7.88
N PRO A 170 -1.46 2.63 -6.71
CA PRO A 170 -0.86 2.44 -5.38
C PRO A 170 -0.73 0.97 -5.00
N LEU A 171 0.21 0.66 -4.12
CA LEU A 171 0.53 -0.67 -3.64
C LEU A 171 0.56 -0.68 -2.10
N GLY A 172 0.42 -1.86 -1.51
CA GLY A 172 0.50 -2.06 -0.06
C GLY A 172 -0.83 -2.03 0.64
N SER A 173 -0.92 -2.84 1.68
CA SER A 173 -2.09 -2.99 2.57
C SER A 173 -1.89 -2.33 3.93
N PHE A 174 -0.68 -1.85 4.22
CA PHE A 174 -0.38 -1.07 5.41
C PHE A 174 -0.69 0.41 5.13
N TYR A 175 -1.82 0.90 5.65
CA TYR A 175 -2.26 2.29 5.50
C TYR A 175 -3.03 2.73 6.74
N LEU A 176 -3.07 4.04 6.98
CA LEU A 176 -3.83 4.62 8.07
C LEU A 176 -5.33 4.42 7.82
N ARG A 177 -5.98 3.69 8.73
CA ARG A 177 -7.43 3.42 8.70
C ARG A 177 -8.18 4.52 9.43
N GLU A 178 -9.47 4.65 9.13
CA GLU A 178 -10.37 5.48 9.92
C GLU A 178 -10.52 4.86 11.32
N ILE A 179 -10.03 5.55 12.32
CA ILE A 179 -10.09 5.13 13.71
C ILE A 179 -10.59 6.27 14.59
N ARG A 180 -11.44 5.91 15.57
CA ARG A 180 -12.01 6.87 16.53
C ARG A 180 -11.30 6.85 17.89
N ARG A 181 -10.10 6.32 17.95
CA ARG A 181 -9.28 6.18 19.19
C ARG A 181 -7.88 6.75 18.95
N PRO A 182 -7.14 7.13 20.02
CA PRO A 182 -5.76 7.55 19.89
C PRO A 182 -4.91 6.52 19.16
N VAL A 183 -3.99 6.98 18.32
CA VAL A 183 -3.08 6.15 17.52
C VAL A 183 -1.66 6.39 17.99
N LEU A 184 -0.97 5.31 18.36
CA LEU A 184 0.46 5.33 18.55
C LEU A 184 1.14 4.97 17.21
N MET A 185 1.91 5.89 16.67
CA MET A 185 2.71 5.66 15.47
C MET A 185 4.15 5.36 15.88
N LEU A 186 4.65 4.19 15.48
CA LEU A 186 6.03 3.78 15.69
C LEU A 186 6.74 3.78 14.34
N ALA A 187 7.86 4.48 14.26
CA ALA A 187 8.74 4.48 13.10
C ALA A 187 10.11 3.95 13.52
N GLY A 188 10.57 2.93 12.78
CA GLY A 188 11.90 2.34 12.95
C GLY A 188 12.59 2.25 11.60
N GLY A 189 13.92 2.12 11.64
CA GLY A 189 14.74 2.08 10.43
C GLY A 189 15.35 3.44 10.11
N THR A 190 15.79 3.58 8.90
CA THR A 190 16.59 4.74 8.46
C THR A 190 15.91 5.47 7.34
#